data_4b5147576c4dcb449d30b671ddfe931a
#
_entry.id   4b5147576c4dcb449d30b671ddfe931a
#
_cell.length_a   1.000
_cell.length_b   1.000
_cell.length_c   1.000
_cell.angle_alpha   90.00
_cell.angle_beta   90.00
_cell.angle_gamma   90.00
#
_symmetry.space_group_name_H-M   'P 1'
#
loop_
_entity.id
_entity.type
_entity.pdbx_description
1 polymer ?
#
loop_
_entity_poly.entity_id
_entity_poly.type
_entity_poly.pdbx_seq_one_letter_code
_entity_poly.pdbx_strand_id
1 'polypeptide(L)'
;AEQLAIAPNQITVVTVDTASSPIGIGAYGSRNMVNAGNSVHLAAGEVRDKAIRVAAHVFGVEEKAIEIADGLARVKDDPAKTLTFGDIAKALGAAKGLSIPKDMPIGFEATVNFKPPDVTYCNASHVVEVEVDPETGGVEIVRYVVVNDSGVLINPTLVEGQLQGGIAHGIGNALYEWMGYDENSQPVITNFAEYLLPTSTAVPNIEIIHVETPSTLNPLGVKGAGEAGVIPVAGVVISAVENALEPFGVWIGEAPITPVRIIELIEASSAAR
;
A
#
# COMPACT_ATOMS: atom_id res chain seq x y z
N ALA A 1 3.54 -11.12 -12.97
CA ALA A 1 3.02 -12.46 -13.29
C ALA A 1 2.01 -12.37 -14.43
N GLU A 2 0.91 -11.64 -14.32
CA GLU A 2 -0.18 -11.56 -15.30
C GLU A 2 0.29 -11.13 -16.70
N GLN A 3 1.13 -10.08 -16.79
CA GLN A 3 1.65 -9.60 -18.08
C GLN A 3 2.43 -10.69 -18.86
N LEU A 4 3.10 -11.59 -18.14
CA LEU A 4 3.94 -12.64 -18.72
C LEU A 4 3.26 -14.02 -18.66
N ALA A 5 2.06 -14.12 -18.14
CA ALA A 5 1.31 -15.35 -17.91
C ALA A 5 2.16 -16.46 -17.25
N ILE A 6 2.91 -16.11 -16.20
CA ILE A 6 3.74 -17.03 -15.40
C ILE A 6 3.30 -17.01 -13.93
N ALA A 7 3.59 -18.10 -13.22
CA ALA A 7 3.27 -18.16 -11.79
C ALA A 7 4.17 -17.19 -10.98
N PRO A 8 3.64 -16.55 -9.93
CA PRO A 8 4.40 -15.61 -9.11
C PRO A 8 5.69 -16.20 -8.53
N ASN A 9 5.72 -17.48 -8.21
CA ASN A 9 6.90 -18.17 -7.68
C ASN A 9 8.05 -18.36 -8.70
N GLN A 10 7.81 -18.05 -9.96
CA GLN A 10 8.83 -18.03 -11.02
C GLN A 10 9.50 -16.66 -11.19
N ILE A 11 9.07 -15.67 -10.37
CA ILE A 11 9.58 -14.30 -10.42
C ILE A 11 10.45 -14.04 -9.20
N THR A 12 11.66 -13.58 -9.44
CA THR A 12 12.52 -13.06 -8.38
C THR A 12 12.44 -11.54 -8.36
N VAL A 13 12.02 -10.98 -7.21
CA VAL A 13 12.00 -9.54 -6.99
C VAL A 13 13.29 -9.14 -6.29
N VAL A 14 14.06 -8.25 -6.90
CA VAL A 14 15.27 -7.68 -6.30
C VAL A 14 15.01 -6.21 -5.98
N THR A 15 15.14 -5.85 -4.71
CA THR A 15 14.91 -4.50 -4.20
C THR A 15 16.01 -4.09 -3.23
N VAL A 16 16.08 -2.80 -2.89
CA VAL A 16 16.85 -2.20 -1.79
C VAL A 16 18.37 -2.43 -1.81
N ASP A 17 18.93 -2.83 -2.93
CA ASP A 17 20.39 -2.91 -3.10
C ASP A 17 20.88 -1.69 -3.88
N THR A 18 21.56 -0.78 -3.19
CA THR A 18 22.08 0.45 -3.80
C THR A 18 23.23 0.21 -4.77
N ALA A 19 23.81 -1.00 -4.82
CA ALA A 19 24.84 -1.37 -5.79
C ALA A 19 24.24 -1.79 -7.13
N SER A 20 23.00 -2.32 -7.13
CA SER A 20 22.32 -2.84 -8.31
C SER A 20 21.08 -2.05 -8.73
N SER A 21 20.49 -1.29 -7.80
CA SER A 21 19.27 -0.51 -8.07
C SER A 21 19.60 0.89 -8.55
N PRO A 22 18.88 1.40 -9.56
CA PRO A 22 18.98 2.80 -9.96
C PRO A 22 18.49 3.72 -8.83
N ILE A 23 18.55 5.02 -9.05
CA ILE A 23 18.15 6.02 -8.07
C ILE A 23 16.75 5.73 -7.51
N GLY A 24 16.67 5.52 -6.20
CA GLY A 24 15.43 5.39 -5.44
C GLY A 24 15.30 6.54 -4.45
N ILE A 25 14.11 7.09 -4.32
CA ILE A 25 13.82 8.20 -3.41
C ILE A 25 13.03 7.77 -2.17
N GLY A 26 12.91 6.48 -1.96
CA GLY A 26 12.25 5.88 -0.81
C GLY A 26 10.72 5.82 -0.90
N ALA A 27 10.11 5.22 0.14
CA ALA A 27 8.68 5.05 0.28
C ALA A 27 8.12 6.17 1.17
N TYR A 28 7.27 7.02 0.60
CA TYR A 28 6.53 8.07 1.31
C TYR A 28 5.35 8.54 0.46
N GLY A 29 4.38 9.21 1.07
CA GLY A 29 3.19 9.71 0.39
C GLY A 29 2.37 8.61 -0.28
N SER A 30 2.46 7.37 0.23
CA SER A 30 1.69 6.19 -0.21
C SER A 30 1.81 5.86 -1.71
N ARG A 31 2.88 6.22 -2.37
CA ARG A 31 3.04 6.23 -3.83
C ARG A 31 3.75 5.03 -4.43
N ASN A 32 4.21 4.07 -3.62
CA ASN A 32 5.04 2.97 -4.14
C ASN A 32 4.36 2.16 -5.24
N MET A 33 3.08 1.79 -5.05
CA MET A 33 2.34 1.06 -6.08
C MET A 33 2.11 1.93 -7.32
N VAL A 34 1.85 3.23 -7.12
CA VAL A 34 1.63 4.17 -8.23
C VAL A 34 2.88 4.30 -9.11
N ASN A 35 4.07 4.42 -8.51
CA ASN A 35 5.31 4.61 -9.26
C ASN A 35 5.95 3.27 -9.65
N ALA A 36 6.38 2.48 -8.68
CA ALA A 36 7.09 1.23 -8.93
C ALA A 36 6.18 0.17 -9.56
N GLY A 37 4.93 0.05 -9.08
CA GLY A 37 3.96 -0.90 -9.64
C GLY A 37 3.68 -0.65 -11.12
N ASN A 38 3.42 0.60 -11.50
CA ASN A 38 3.22 0.95 -12.91
C ASN A 38 4.52 0.82 -13.74
N SER A 39 5.69 1.13 -13.18
CA SER A 39 6.97 0.91 -13.88
C SER A 39 7.16 -0.57 -14.22
N VAL A 40 6.92 -1.46 -13.25
CA VAL A 40 7.02 -2.91 -13.44
C VAL A 40 5.96 -3.41 -14.43
N HIS A 41 4.71 -2.95 -14.32
CA HIS A 41 3.62 -3.30 -15.22
C HIS A 41 3.96 -2.97 -16.69
N LEU A 42 4.42 -1.75 -16.93
CA LEU A 42 4.79 -1.30 -18.27
C LEU A 42 6.03 -2.02 -18.81
N ALA A 43 7.07 -2.20 -17.98
CA ALA A 43 8.27 -2.94 -18.38
C ALA A 43 7.95 -4.40 -18.73
N ALA A 44 7.11 -5.06 -17.92
CA ALA A 44 6.65 -6.41 -18.23
C ALA A 44 5.82 -6.47 -19.51
N GLY A 45 5.02 -5.44 -19.80
CA GLY A 45 4.32 -5.27 -21.08
C GLY A 45 5.28 -5.20 -22.27
N GLU A 46 6.34 -4.39 -22.17
CA GLU A 46 7.36 -4.29 -23.23
C GLU A 46 8.10 -5.62 -23.45
N VAL A 47 8.42 -6.36 -22.38
CA VAL A 47 9.02 -7.70 -22.49
C VAL A 47 8.06 -8.67 -23.18
N ARG A 48 6.78 -8.66 -22.81
CA ARG A 48 5.74 -9.45 -23.45
C ARG A 48 5.64 -9.14 -24.96
N ASP A 49 5.61 -7.86 -25.31
CA ASP A 49 5.47 -7.42 -26.70
C ASP A 49 6.71 -7.82 -27.53
N LYS A 50 7.91 -7.77 -26.95
CA LYS A 50 9.13 -8.34 -27.57
C LYS A 50 8.97 -9.84 -27.84
N ALA A 51 8.43 -10.60 -26.89
CA ALA A 51 8.20 -12.03 -27.05
C ALA A 51 7.21 -12.33 -28.19
N ILE A 52 6.13 -11.58 -28.27
CA ILE A 52 5.12 -11.69 -29.34
C ILE A 52 5.76 -11.41 -30.71
N ARG A 53 6.53 -10.33 -30.84
CA ARG A 53 7.20 -9.95 -32.10
C ARG A 53 8.21 -11.00 -32.57
N VAL A 54 9.01 -11.52 -31.66
CA VAL A 54 9.97 -12.60 -32.00
C VAL A 54 9.24 -13.85 -32.44
N ALA A 55 8.22 -14.29 -31.70
CA ALA A 55 7.46 -15.48 -32.06
C ALA A 55 6.72 -15.33 -33.41
N ALA A 56 6.10 -14.19 -33.66
CA ALA A 56 5.45 -13.88 -34.92
C ALA A 56 6.41 -13.95 -36.08
N HIS A 57 7.60 -13.38 -35.94
CA HIS A 57 8.66 -13.43 -36.96
C HIS A 57 9.15 -14.86 -37.21
N VAL A 58 9.42 -15.62 -36.15
CA VAL A 58 9.92 -17.01 -36.26
C VAL A 58 8.90 -17.93 -36.93
N PHE A 59 7.64 -17.79 -36.60
CA PHE A 59 6.57 -18.62 -37.14
C PHE A 59 5.98 -18.11 -38.46
N GLY A 60 6.36 -16.90 -38.90
CA GLY A 60 5.87 -16.28 -40.13
C GLY A 60 4.37 -15.95 -40.07
N VAL A 61 3.88 -15.49 -38.91
CA VAL A 61 2.48 -15.08 -38.66
C VAL A 61 2.41 -13.63 -38.20
N GLU A 62 1.20 -13.07 -38.21
CA GLU A 62 1.00 -11.76 -37.64
C GLU A 62 1.07 -11.78 -36.11
N GLU A 63 1.50 -10.69 -35.48
CA GLU A 63 1.60 -10.54 -33.99
C GLU A 63 0.28 -10.88 -33.28
N LYS A 64 -0.86 -10.51 -33.85
CA LYS A 64 -2.20 -10.82 -33.30
C LYS A 64 -2.53 -12.32 -33.22
N ALA A 65 -1.83 -13.13 -34.00
CA ALA A 65 -1.97 -14.60 -33.99
C ALA A 65 -1.16 -15.25 -32.87
N ILE A 66 -0.29 -14.47 -32.18
CA ILE A 66 0.47 -14.96 -31.04
C ILE A 66 -0.29 -14.62 -29.75
N GLU A 67 -0.24 -15.54 -28.79
CA GLU A 67 -0.63 -15.31 -27.41
C GLU A 67 0.51 -15.70 -26.46
N ILE A 68 0.53 -15.05 -25.30
CA ILE A 68 1.40 -15.45 -24.19
C ILE A 68 0.52 -16.21 -23.19
N ALA A 69 0.84 -17.46 -22.98
CA ALA A 69 0.14 -18.33 -22.03
C ALA A 69 1.13 -19.31 -21.41
N ASP A 70 1.01 -19.56 -20.12
CA ASP A 70 1.85 -20.48 -19.34
C ASP A 70 3.37 -20.22 -19.52
N GLY A 71 3.76 -18.95 -19.67
CA GLY A 71 5.15 -18.54 -19.92
C GLY A 71 5.68 -18.88 -21.32
N LEU A 72 4.80 -19.15 -22.25
CA LEU A 72 5.12 -19.49 -23.63
C LEU A 72 4.51 -18.46 -24.59
N ALA A 73 5.26 -18.15 -25.66
CA ALA A 73 4.72 -17.47 -26.83
C ALA A 73 4.29 -18.55 -27.85
N ARG A 74 3.00 -18.61 -28.14
CA ARG A 74 2.43 -19.66 -29.02
C ARG A 74 1.48 -19.10 -30.07
N VAL A 75 1.34 -19.81 -31.18
CA VAL A 75 0.33 -19.50 -32.20
C VAL A 75 -1.04 -19.97 -31.71
N LYS A 76 -2.05 -19.08 -31.66
CA LYS A 76 -3.40 -19.38 -31.16
C LYS A 76 -4.05 -20.60 -31.79
N ASP A 77 -3.92 -20.72 -33.12
CA ASP A 77 -4.56 -21.77 -33.89
C ASP A 77 -3.64 -22.98 -34.14
N ASP A 78 -2.40 -22.96 -33.64
CA ASP A 78 -1.43 -24.06 -33.79
C ASP A 78 -0.58 -24.16 -32.51
N PRO A 79 -1.11 -24.79 -31.44
CA PRO A 79 -0.42 -24.90 -30.14
C PRO A 79 0.92 -25.67 -30.20
N ALA A 80 1.22 -26.38 -31.27
CA ALA A 80 2.51 -27.03 -31.46
C ALA A 80 3.64 -26.01 -31.77
N LYS A 81 3.29 -24.83 -32.29
CA LYS A 81 4.22 -23.73 -32.53
C LYS A 81 4.37 -22.88 -31.29
N THR A 82 5.34 -23.20 -30.45
CA THR A 82 5.65 -22.53 -29.20
C THR A 82 7.11 -22.12 -29.11
N LEU A 83 7.39 -21.02 -28.39
CA LEU A 83 8.71 -20.62 -27.94
C LEU A 83 8.67 -20.36 -26.46
N THR A 84 9.66 -20.81 -25.71
CA THR A 84 9.87 -20.43 -24.32
C THR A 84 10.49 -19.03 -24.25
N PHE A 85 10.32 -18.33 -23.14
CA PHE A 85 11.04 -17.07 -22.89
C PHE A 85 12.56 -17.28 -22.89
N GLY A 86 13.05 -18.48 -22.51
CA GLY A 86 14.45 -18.86 -22.60
C GLY A 86 14.97 -18.89 -24.03
N ASP A 87 14.19 -19.43 -24.96
CA ASP A 87 14.55 -19.46 -26.38
C ASP A 87 14.56 -18.04 -26.98
N ILE A 88 13.57 -17.25 -26.64
CA ILE A 88 13.50 -15.82 -27.04
C ILE A 88 14.68 -15.03 -26.49
N ALA A 89 15.02 -15.22 -25.22
CA ALA A 89 16.15 -14.55 -24.59
C ALA A 89 17.49 -14.92 -25.26
N LYS A 90 17.69 -16.19 -25.58
CA LYS A 90 18.87 -16.67 -26.35
C LYS A 90 18.94 -16.03 -27.73
N ALA A 91 17.83 -15.96 -28.45
CA ALA A 91 17.76 -15.32 -29.75
C ALA A 91 18.12 -13.84 -29.70
N LEU A 92 17.55 -13.10 -28.76
CA LEU A 92 17.82 -11.67 -28.54
C LEU A 92 19.20 -11.39 -27.92
N GLY A 93 19.82 -12.38 -27.29
CA GLY A 93 21.20 -12.32 -26.77
C GLY A 93 22.29 -12.57 -27.83
N ALA A 94 21.97 -12.48 -29.11
CA ALA A 94 22.89 -12.75 -30.25
C ALA A 94 23.42 -14.20 -30.30
N ALA A 95 22.79 -15.15 -29.62
CA ALA A 95 23.11 -16.57 -29.79
C ALA A 95 22.65 -17.05 -31.19
N LYS A 96 23.44 -17.91 -31.81
CA LYS A 96 23.04 -18.53 -33.08
C LYS A 96 21.81 -19.42 -32.85
N GLY A 97 20.78 -19.28 -33.67
CA GLY A 97 19.62 -20.19 -33.63
C GLY A 97 18.36 -19.62 -34.23
N LEU A 98 17.71 -18.72 -33.59
CA LEU A 98 16.47 -18.13 -34.11
C LEU A 98 16.73 -16.84 -34.88
N SER A 99 15.98 -16.66 -35.98
CA SER A 99 15.93 -15.38 -36.67
C SER A 99 15.10 -14.39 -35.88
N ILE A 100 15.58 -13.14 -35.73
CA ILE A 100 14.87 -12.08 -35.08
C ILE A 100 14.58 -10.92 -36.07
N PRO A 101 13.56 -10.09 -35.83
CA PRO A 101 13.33 -8.90 -36.65
C PRO A 101 14.56 -7.98 -36.65
N LYS A 102 14.89 -7.39 -37.82
CA LYS A 102 16.10 -6.56 -37.99
C LYS A 102 16.12 -5.33 -37.13
N ASP A 103 14.98 -4.80 -36.76
CA ASP A 103 14.77 -3.61 -35.92
C ASP A 103 14.61 -3.93 -34.44
N MET A 104 14.76 -5.20 -34.04
CA MET A 104 14.62 -5.63 -32.66
C MET A 104 15.92 -5.32 -31.89
N PRO A 105 15.83 -4.61 -30.74
CA PRO A 105 17.00 -4.38 -29.89
C PRO A 105 17.50 -5.70 -29.29
N ILE A 106 18.80 -5.77 -29.05
CA ILE A 106 19.43 -6.88 -28.34
C ILE A 106 18.97 -6.87 -26.88
N GLY A 107 18.77 -8.06 -26.30
CA GLY A 107 18.36 -8.25 -24.91
C GLY A 107 16.85 -8.42 -24.71
N PHE A 108 16.52 -9.39 -23.85
CA PHE A 108 15.15 -9.69 -23.45
C PHE A 108 14.87 -9.02 -22.09
N GLU A 109 14.96 -7.72 -22.09
CA GLU A 109 14.81 -6.84 -20.93
C GLU A 109 14.08 -5.57 -21.30
N ALA A 110 13.52 -4.88 -20.30
CA ALA A 110 12.94 -3.55 -20.43
C ALA A 110 13.17 -2.74 -19.18
N THR A 111 13.35 -1.44 -19.31
CA THR A 111 13.48 -0.50 -18.20
C THR A 111 12.50 0.64 -18.42
N VAL A 112 11.57 0.79 -17.48
CA VAL A 112 10.56 1.85 -17.50
C VAL A 112 10.57 2.59 -16.17
N ASN A 113 10.63 3.91 -16.25
CA ASN A 113 10.48 4.81 -15.11
C ASN A 113 9.16 5.56 -15.27
N PHE A 114 8.11 5.03 -14.64
CA PHE A 114 6.79 5.68 -14.66
C PHE A 114 6.75 6.83 -13.66
N LYS A 115 6.26 7.96 -14.11
CA LYS A 115 5.95 9.12 -13.27
C LYS A 115 4.51 9.53 -13.56
N PRO A 116 3.60 9.50 -12.56
CA PRO A 116 2.23 9.98 -12.79
C PRO A 116 2.26 11.49 -13.06
N PRO A 117 1.30 12.00 -13.85
CA PRO A 117 1.20 13.43 -14.13
C PRO A 117 0.86 14.26 -12.89
N ASP A 118 0.18 13.66 -11.92
CA ASP A 118 -0.19 14.30 -10.66
C ASP A 118 -0.31 13.26 -9.54
N VAL A 119 -0.60 13.70 -8.31
CA VAL A 119 -0.82 12.86 -7.13
C VAL A 119 -2.11 12.05 -7.24
N THR A 120 -2.09 10.84 -6.70
CA THR A 120 -3.23 9.91 -6.71
C THR A 120 -3.68 9.65 -5.28
N TYR A 121 -4.44 10.59 -4.73
CA TYR A 121 -4.96 10.48 -3.37
C TYR A 121 -5.94 9.31 -3.23
N CYS A 122 -5.80 8.56 -2.13
CA CYS A 122 -6.85 7.70 -1.62
C CYS A 122 -7.94 8.54 -0.94
N ASN A 123 -9.11 7.93 -0.74
CA ASN A 123 -10.18 8.47 0.08
C ASN A 123 -10.58 7.44 1.11
N ALA A 124 -10.86 7.88 2.33
CA ALA A 124 -11.36 7.01 3.37
C ALA A 124 -12.36 7.76 4.26
N SER A 125 -13.27 6.99 4.83
CA SER A 125 -14.17 7.45 5.89
C SER A 125 -14.06 6.48 7.05
N HIS A 126 -13.81 6.99 8.25
CA HIS A 126 -13.69 6.20 9.47
C HIS A 126 -14.82 6.54 10.43
N VAL A 127 -15.37 5.50 11.05
CA VAL A 127 -16.41 5.62 12.07
C VAL A 127 -15.99 4.80 13.27
N VAL A 128 -16.04 5.43 14.44
CA VAL A 128 -15.59 4.83 15.70
C VAL A 128 -16.72 4.97 16.75
N GLU A 129 -16.95 3.90 17.47
CA GLU A 129 -17.82 3.87 18.63
C GLU A 129 -16.98 3.49 19.85
N VAL A 130 -17.12 4.28 20.91
CA VAL A 130 -16.34 4.13 22.15
C VAL A 130 -17.24 4.07 23.38
N GLU A 131 -16.77 3.37 24.40
CA GLU A 131 -17.25 3.50 25.77
C GLU A 131 -16.16 4.17 26.61
N VAL A 132 -16.56 5.15 27.44
CA VAL A 132 -15.64 5.87 28.33
C VAL A 132 -16.12 5.69 29.76
N ASP A 133 -15.27 5.19 30.63
CA ASP A 133 -15.53 5.14 32.06
C ASP A 133 -15.14 6.47 32.71
N PRO A 134 -16.10 7.29 33.18
CA PRO A 134 -15.81 8.58 33.76
C PRO A 134 -15.13 8.51 35.14
N GLU A 135 -15.13 7.35 35.82
CA GLU A 135 -14.49 7.21 37.13
C GLU A 135 -13.01 6.85 37.00
N THR A 136 -12.64 6.13 35.95
CA THR A 136 -11.25 5.66 35.71
C THR A 136 -10.56 6.38 34.56
N GLY A 137 -11.31 7.06 33.69
CA GLY A 137 -10.82 7.63 32.44
C GLY A 137 -10.51 6.57 31.38
N GLY A 138 -10.92 5.33 31.60
CA GLY A 138 -10.69 4.24 30.64
C GLY A 138 -11.52 4.43 29.36
N VAL A 139 -10.90 4.17 28.20
CA VAL A 139 -11.55 4.22 26.88
C VAL A 139 -11.49 2.83 26.25
N GLU A 140 -12.65 2.30 25.89
CA GLU A 140 -12.78 1.09 25.10
C GLU A 140 -13.34 1.43 23.71
N ILE A 141 -12.66 0.99 22.66
CA ILE A 141 -13.15 1.11 21.27
C ILE A 141 -14.00 -0.14 20.99
N VAL A 142 -15.33 -0.01 21.07
CA VAL A 142 -16.27 -1.13 20.89
C VAL A 142 -16.49 -1.49 19.43
N ARG A 143 -16.33 -0.52 18.52
CA ARG A 143 -16.49 -0.75 17.09
C ARG A 143 -15.62 0.20 16.27
N TYR A 144 -15.01 -0.32 15.21
CA TYR A 144 -14.25 0.47 14.24
C TYR A 144 -14.61 0.06 12.81
N VAL A 145 -15.09 0.99 12.01
CA VAL A 145 -15.44 0.77 10.60
C VAL A 145 -14.66 1.73 9.73
N VAL A 146 -14.07 1.20 8.66
CA VAL A 146 -13.40 2.01 7.64
C VAL A 146 -13.93 1.67 6.25
N VAL A 147 -14.33 2.69 5.51
CA VAL A 147 -14.61 2.60 4.07
C VAL A 147 -13.44 3.25 3.36
N ASN A 148 -12.75 2.47 2.51
CA ASN A 148 -11.51 2.91 1.85
C ASN A 148 -11.58 2.77 0.34
N ASP A 149 -11.07 3.77 -0.37
CA ASP A 149 -10.89 3.79 -1.81
C ASP A 149 -9.40 4.03 -2.13
N SER A 150 -8.69 2.97 -2.44
CA SER A 150 -7.32 2.99 -2.95
C SER A 150 -7.24 2.77 -4.47
N GLY A 151 -8.30 3.07 -5.20
CA GLY A 151 -8.43 2.74 -6.62
C GLY A 151 -8.55 1.25 -6.82
N VAL A 152 -7.94 0.72 -7.87
CA VAL A 152 -7.90 -0.73 -8.12
C VAL A 152 -7.04 -1.43 -7.06
N LEU A 153 -7.59 -2.47 -6.43
CA LEU A 153 -6.89 -3.26 -5.42
C LEU A 153 -6.04 -4.34 -6.10
N ILE A 154 -4.75 -4.12 -6.24
CA ILE A 154 -3.82 -5.09 -6.83
C ILE A 154 -3.63 -6.32 -5.92
N ASN A 155 -3.60 -6.10 -4.61
CA ASN A 155 -3.53 -7.15 -3.61
C ASN A 155 -4.36 -6.75 -2.38
N PRO A 156 -5.62 -7.21 -2.27
CA PRO A 156 -6.51 -6.86 -1.16
C PRO A 156 -5.91 -7.15 0.21
N THR A 157 -5.29 -8.32 0.40
CA THR A 157 -4.68 -8.71 1.69
C THR A 157 -3.61 -7.72 2.16
N LEU A 158 -2.79 -7.20 1.24
CA LEU A 158 -1.77 -6.22 1.58
C LEU A 158 -2.39 -4.85 1.90
N VAL A 159 -3.44 -4.45 1.18
CA VAL A 159 -4.15 -3.18 1.46
C VAL A 159 -4.84 -3.26 2.82
N GLU A 160 -5.53 -4.35 3.13
CA GLU A 160 -6.14 -4.57 4.44
C GLU A 160 -5.11 -4.55 5.57
N GLY A 161 -3.95 -5.20 5.37
CA GLY A 161 -2.84 -5.15 6.33
C GLY A 161 -2.31 -3.73 6.57
N GLN A 162 -2.23 -2.90 5.52
CA GLN A 162 -1.85 -1.49 5.67
C GLN A 162 -2.92 -0.69 6.42
N LEU A 163 -4.21 -0.91 6.15
CA LEU A 163 -5.29 -0.24 6.87
C LEU A 163 -5.31 -0.63 8.34
N GLN A 164 -5.27 -1.92 8.66
CA GLN A 164 -5.25 -2.41 10.05
C GLN A 164 -4.03 -1.88 10.81
N GLY A 165 -2.84 -1.96 10.22
CA GLY A 165 -1.62 -1.46 10.83
C GLY A 165 -1.64 0.05 11.03
N GLY A 166 -2.15 0.80 10.05
CA GLY A 166 -2.31 2.25 10.14
C GLY A 166 -3.32 2.66 11.23
N ILE A 167 -4.44 1.95 11.34
CA ILE A 167 -5.44 2.20 12.38
C ILE A 167 -4.85 1.88 13.77
N ALA A 168 -4.16 0.76 13.93
CA ALA A 168 -3.48 0.42 15.19
C ALA A 168 -2.47 1.50 15.60
N HIS A 169 -1.67 1.99 14.65
CA HIS A 169 -0.74 3.10 14.88
C HIS A 169 -1.48 4.38 15.32
N GLY A 170 -2.57 4.72 14.63
CA GLY A 170 -3.35 5.91 14.97
C GLY A 170 -4.06 5.83 16.32
N ILE A 171 -4.51 4.64 16.74
CA ILE A 171 -5.03 4.39 18.09
C ILE A 171 -3.92 4.62 19.13
N GLY A 172 -2.70 4.13 18.86
CA GLY A 172 -1.52 4.43 19.68
C GLY A 172 -1.31 5.92 19.87
N ASN A 173 -1.33 6.67 18.78
CA ASN A 173 -1.17 8.12 18.79
C ASN A 173 -2.31 8.84 19.54
N ALA A 174 -3.55 8.34 19.44
CA ALA A 174 -4.70 8.96 20.10
C ALA A 174 -4.72 8.74 21.64
N LEU A 175 -4.35 7.53 22.09
CA LEU A 175 -4.64 7.09 23.46
C LEU A 175 -3.41 6.75 24.32
N TYR A 176 -2.25 6.45 23.71
CA TYR A 176 -1.14 5.79 24.41
C TYR A 176 0.22 6.46 24.21
N GLU A 177 0.60 6.69 22.97
CA GLU A 177 1.98 7.03 22.61
C GLU A 177 2.29 8.50 22.91
N TRP A 178 3.24 8.71 23.81
CA TRP A 178 3.70 10.04 24.17
C TRP A 178 5.23 10.11 24.20
N MET A 179 5.80 11.10 23.55
CA MET A 179 7.21 11.40 23.54
C MET A 179 7.45 12.77 24.19
N GLY A 180 7.46 12.78 25.50
CA GLY A 180 7.63 14.01 26.28
C GLY A 180 9.09 14.38 26.51
N TYR A 181 9.30 15.67 26.78
CA TYR A 181 10.58 16.23 27.16
C TYR A 181 10.44 17.01 28.46
N ASP A 182 11.47 16.99 29.29
CA ASP A 182 11.52 17.81 30.48
C ASP A 182 11.90 19.28 30.16
N GLU A 183 11.97 20.12 31.21
CA GLU A 183 12.34 21.53 31.10
C GLU A 183 13.75 21.78 30.53
N ASN A 184 14.61 20.77 30.58
CA ASN A 184 15.96 20.81 30.03
C ASN A 184 16.05 20.20 28.63
N SER A 185 14.90 19.93 27.98
CA SER A 185 14.79 19.28 26.67
C SER A 185 15.36 17.84 26.63
N GLN A 186 15.37 17.13 27.77
CA GLN A 186 15.72 15.73 27.82
C GLN A 186 14.47 14.88 27.64
N PRO A 187 14.52 13.79 26.82
CA PRO A 187 13.37 12.90 26.67
C PRO A 187 13.07 12.21 28.02
N VAL A 188 11.81 12.24 28.44
CA VAL A 188 11.35 11.53 29.66
C VAL A 188 11.04 10.07 29.39
N ILE A 189 10.77 9.71 28.13
CA ILE A 189 10.58 8.34 27.66
C ILE A 189 11.84 7.93 26.89
N THR A 190 12.58 6.95 27.39
CA THR A 190 13.90 6.61 26.84
C THR A 190 14.03 5.16 26.35
N ASN A 191 13.03 4.33 26.60
CA ASN A 191 13.02 2.92 26.22
C ASN A 191 11.62 2.39 25.97
N PHE A 192 11.50 1.20 25.35
CA PHE A 192 10.22 0.60 25.01
C PHE A 192 9.41 0.05 26.21
N ALA A 193 9.96 -0.02 27.40
CA ALA A 193 9.18 -0.37 28.59
C ALA A 193 8.32 0.81 29.08
N GLU A 194 8.71 2.03 28.72
CA GLU A 194 8.02 3.27 29.08
C GLU A 194 7.16 3.81 27.92
N TYR A 195 7.52 3.49 26.67
CA TYR A 195 6.77 3.92 25.47
C TYR A 195 5.59 2.98 25.24
N LEU A 196 4.39 3.49 25.45
CA LEU A 196 3.17 2.69 25.43
C LEU A 196 2.67 2.45 23.98
N LEU A 197 3.17 1.40 23.35
CA LEU A 197 2.59 0.92 22.10
C LEU A 197 1.25 0.22 22.36
N PRO A 198 0.23 0.39 21.48
CA PRO A 198 -1.01 -0.35 21.61
C PRO A 198 -0.77 -1.86 21.48
N THR A 199 -1.34 -2.62 22.40
CA THR A 199 -1.28 -4.08 22.36
C THR A 199 -2.39 -4.63 21.45
N SER A 200 -2.32 -5.91 21.10
CA SER A 200 -3.36 -6.57 20.30
C SER A 200 -4.75 -6.56 20.95
N THR A 201 -4.82 -6.39 22.28
CA THR A 201 -6.08 -6.29 23.02
C THR A 201 -6.64 -4.86 23.06
N ALA A 202 -5.82 -3.86 22.74
CA ALA A 202 -6.24 -2.46 22.69
C ALA A 202 -6.78 -2.05 21.30
N VAL A 203 -6.56 -2.90 20.28
CA VAL A 203 -7.03 -2.66 18.91
C VAL A 203 -8.26 -3.51 18.67
N PRO A 204 -9.43 -2.92 18.32
CA PRO A 204 -10.65 -3.66 18.06
C PRO A 204 -10.56 -4.47 16.77
N ASN A 205 -11.53 -5.35 16.54
CA ASN A 205 -11.73 -5.91 15.21
C ASN A 205 -12.20 -4.79 14.26
N ILE A 206 -11.45 -4.56 13.18
CA ILE A 206 -11.71 -3.47 12.23
C ILE A 206 -12.54 -4.00 11.07
N GLU A 207 -13.74 -3.43 10.87
CA GLU A 207 -14.57 -3.69 9.71
C GLU A 207 -14.05 -2.86 8.52
N ILE A 208 -13.54 -3.53 7.47
CA ILE A 208 -12.99 -2.87 6.28
C ILE A 208 -13.95 -3.06 5.12
N ILE A 209 -14.35 -1.96 4.49
CA ILE A 209 -15.19 -1.93 3.30
C ILE A 209 -14.39 -1.26 2.19
N HIS A 210 -14.21 -1.95 1.07
CA HIS A 210 -13.53 -1.39 -0.09
C HIS A 210 -14.52 -0.80 -1.08
N VAL A 211 -14.17 0.39 -1.58
CA VAL A 211 -14.78 1.01 -2.75
C VAL A 211 -13.69 1.24 -3.77
N GLU A 212 -13.91 0.86 -5.01
CA GLU A 212 -12.93 1.04 -6.08
C GLU A 212 -13.38 2.12 -7.05
N THR A 213 -12.71 3.27 -7.03
CA THR A 213 -12.81 4.28 -8.08
C THR A 213 -11.46 4.44 -8.77
N PRO A 214 -11.22 3.75 -9.90
CA PRO A 214 -9.90 3.73 -10.53
C PRO A 214 -9.38 5.12 -10.87
N SER A 215 -8.11 5.36 -10.57
CA SER A 215 -7.43 6.59 -10.99
C SER A 215 -7.23 6.60 -12.50
N THR A 216 -7.48 7.72 -13.14
CA THR A 216 -7.19 7.94 -14.57
C THR A 216 -5.75 8.40 -14.82
N LEU A 217 -4.96 8.61 -13.77
CA LEU A 217 -3.60 9.17 -13.83
C LEU A 217 -2.51 8.09 -13.97
N ASN A 218 -2.88 6.82 -13.96
CA ASN A 218 -1.95 5.72 -14.16
C ASN A 218 -2.61 4.48 -14.75
N PRO A 219 -1.87 3.65 -15.49
CA PRO A 219 -2.40 2.48 -16.20
C PRO A 219 -3.08 1.44 -15.30
N LEU A 220 -2.61 1.25 -14.07
CA LEU A 220 -3.17 0.28 -13.14
C LEU A 220 -4.44 0.80 -12.42
N GLY A 221 -4.75 2.09 -12.54
CA GLY A 221 -5.90 2.68 -11.84
C GLY A 221 -5.74 2.73 -10.32
N VAL A 222 -4.54 2.56 -9.80
CA VAL A 222 -4.26 2.53 -8.36
C VAL A 222 -4.18 3.93 -7.76
N LYS A 223 -4.47 4.02 -6.47
CA LYS A 223 -4.26 5.21 -5.63
C LYS A 223 -3.33 4.87 -4.47
N GLY A 224 -2.98 5.86 -3.65
CA GLY A 224 -2.27 5.64 -2.40
C GLY A 224 -3.04 4.70 -1.47
N ALA A 225 -2.32 3.93 -0.64
CA ALA A 225 -2.95 3.03 0.32
C ALA A 225 -2.21 3.00 1.67
N GLY A 226 -0.89 3.25 1.67
CA GLY A 226 -0.05 3.04 2.85
C GLY A 226 -0.41 3.89 4.07
N GLU A 227 -0.88 5.11 3.87
CA GLU A 227 -1.21 6.06 4.95
C GLU A 227 -2.72 6.23 5.15
N ALA A 228 -3.56 5.60 4.31
CA ALA A 228 -5.02 5.72 4.38
C ALA A 228 -5.58 5.30 5.74
N GLY A 229 -4.97 4.30 6.36
CA GLY A 229 -5.38 3.79 7.67
C GLY A 229 -5.00 4.67 8.85
N VAL A 230 -3.98 5.53 8.77
CA VAL A 230 -3.45 6.24 9.95
C VAL A 230 -3.94 7.68 10.06
N ILE A 231 -4.08 8.37 8.91
CA ILE A 231 -4.30 9.83 8.89
C ILE A 231 -5.53 10.30 9.70
N PRO A 232 -6.73 9.71 9.59
CA PRO A 232 -7.90 10.22 10.28
C PRO A 232 -8.08 9.70 11.71
N VAL A 233 -7.27 8.71 12.15
CA VAL A 233 -7.57 7.90 13.34
C VAL A 233 -7.54 8.73 14.62
N ALA A 234 -6.50 9.52 14.84
CA ALA A 234 -6.42 10.33 16.05
C ALA A 234 -7.63 11.29 16.14
N GLY A 235 -7.98 11.93 15.02
CA GLY A 235 -9.14 12.84 14.98
C GLY A 235 -10.47 12.13 15.28
N VAL A 236 -10.73 10.98 14.67
CA VAL A 236 -12.02 10.28 14.87
C VAL A 236 -12.13 9.64 16.24
N VAL A 237 -11.04 9.12 16.82
CA VAL A 237 -11.03 8.56 18.18
C VAL A 237 -11.24 9.67 19.20
N ILE A 238 -10.51 10.79 19.07
CA ILE A 238 -10.67 11.94 19.94
C ILE A 238 -12.10 12.49 19.89
N SER A 239 -12.65 12.65 18.70
CA SER A 239 -14.04 13.10 18.52
C SER A 239 -15.07 12.16 19.14
N ALA A 240 -14.83 10.84 19.08
CA ALA A 240 -15.71 9.86 19.70
C ALA A 240 -15.65 9.95 21.24
N VAL A 241 -14.46 10.10 21.82
CA VAL A 241 -14.28 10.29 23.27
C VAL A 241 -14.92 11.61 23.72
N GLU A 242 -14.71 12.70 22.98
CA GLU A 242 -15.33 14.00 23.25
C GLU A 242 -16.87 13.92 23.22
N ASN A 243 -17.42 13.20 22.23
CA ASN A 243 -18.86 12.96 22.15
C ASN A 243 -19.39 12.13 23.35
N ALA A 244 -18.66 11.09 23.76
CA ALA A 244 -19.03 10.32 24.96
C ALA A 244 -19.00 11.17 26.24
N LEU A 245 -18.12 12.17 26.31
CA LEU A 245 -17.98 13.09 27.45
C LEU A 245 -18.82 14.39 27.34
N GLU A 246 -19.68 14.52 26.31
CA GLU A 246 -20.58 15.67 26.14
C GLU A 246 -21.37 16.02 27.40
N PRO A 247 -21.94 15.04 28.18
CA PRO A 247 -22.66 15.35 29.42
C PRO A 247 -21.81 16.07 30.48
N PHE A 248 -20.51 15.90 30.43
CA PHE A 248 -19.56 16.59 31.33
C PHE A 248 -19.10 17.94 30.80
N GLY A 249 -19.36 18.26 29.52
CA GLY A 249 -18.96 19.51 28.90
C GLY A 249 -17.44 19.60 28.65
N VAL A 250 -16.81 18.45 28.41
CA VAL A 250 -15.38 18.33 28.14
C VAL A 250 -15.09 18.70 26.69
N TRP A 251 -14.02 19.45 26.47
CA TRP A 251 -13.41 19.69 25.16
C TRP A 251 -11.97 19.18 25.15
N ILE A 252 -11.55 18.51 24.08
CA ILE A 252 -10.25 17.85 23.97
C ILE A 252 -9.43 18.49 22.85
N GLY A 253 -8.36 19.18 23.21
CA GLY A 253 -7.50 19.93 22.28
C GLY A 253 -6.12 19.31 22.01
N GLU A 254 -5.81 18.18 22.62
CA GLU A 254 -4.48 17.55 22.53
C GLU A 254 -4.55 16.01 22.57
N ALA A 255 -3.52 15.36 22.06
CA ALA A 255 -3.31 13.91 22.11
C ALA A 255 -1.90 13.62 22.67
N PRO A 256 -1.68 12.41 23.25
CA PRO A 256 -2.67 11.36 23.51
C PRO A 256 -3.62 11.70 24.65
N ILE A 257 -4.83 11.15 24.61
CA ILE A 257 -5.83 11.30 25.68
C ILE A 257 -5.66 10.15 26.65
N THR A 258 -4.79 10.32 27.62
CA THR A 258 -4.59 9.31 28.67
C THR A 258 -5.76 9.27 29.67
N PRO A 259 -5.98 8.15 30.39
CA PRO A 259 -6.99 8.06 31.45
C PRO A 259 -6.90 9.19 32.48
N VAL A 260 -5.69 9.53 32.90
CA VAL A 260 -5.44 10.64 33.84
C VAL A 260 -5.94 11.95 33.25
N ARG A 261 -5.65 12.20 31.97
CA ARG A 261 -6.07 13.43 31.30
C ARG A 261 -7.59 13.54 31.18
N ILE A 262 -8.28 12.43 30.93
CA ILE A 262 -9.76 12.41 30.90
C ILE A 262 -10.33 12.83 32.26
N ILE A 263 -9.82 12.26 33.35
CA ILE A 263 -10.27 12.63 34.71
C ILE A 263 -10.04 14.12 35.01
N GLU A 264 -8.83 14.64 34.71
CA GLU A 264 -8.51 16.05 34.87
C GLU A 264 -9.48 16.96 34.10
N LEU A 265 -9.83 16.61 32.87
CA LEU A 265 -10.74 17.38 32.04
C LEU A 265 -12.17 17.39 32.61
N ILE A 266 -12.66 16.23 33.12
CA ILE A 266 -13.96 16.11 33.77
C ILE A 266 -14.01 16.96 35.02
N GLU A 267 -12.99 16.89 35.90
CA GLU A 267 -12.88 17.67 37.14
C GLU A 267 -12.83 19.18 36.85
N ALA A 268 -12.00 19.60 35.88
CA ALA A 268 -11.87 21.01 35.50
C ALA A 268 -13.19 21.59 34.96
N SER A 269 -13.90 20.82 34.12
CA SER A 269 -15.20 21.24 33.59
C SER A 269 -16.29 21.30 34.67
N SER A 270 -16.25 20.41 35.65
CA SER A 270 -17.18 20.39 36.78
C SER A 270 -16.96 21.58 37.72
N ALA A 271 -15.71 22.00 37.90
CA ALA A 271 -15.34 23.15 38.73
C ALA A 271 -15.69 24.51 38.09
N ALA A 272 -15.88 24.53 36.76
CA ALA A 272 -16.24 25.73 35.99
C ALA A 272 -17.76 26.02 35.92
N ARG A 273 -18.58 25.07 36.35
CA ARG A 273 -20.05 25.18 36.45
C ARG A 273 -20.46 25.62 37.83
#